data_f88aa424c0b4698328f7880c450ab38f
#
_entry.id   f88aa424c0b4698328f7880c450ab38f
#
_cell.length_a   1.000
_cell.length_b   1.000
_cell.length_c   1.000
_cell.angle_alpha   90.00
_cell.angle_beta   90.00
_cell.angle_gamma   90.00
#
_symmetry.space_group_name_H-M   'P 1'
#
loop_
_entity.id
_entity.type
_entity.pdbx_description
1 polymer ?
#
loop_
_entity_poly.entity_id
_entity_poly.type
_entity_poly.pdbx_seq_one_letter_code
_entity_poly.pdbx_strand_id
1 'polypeptide(L)'
;MKLNHKLDALERSGIRVFTNLARQTPDCRMLTIGEPDLPTPEPIKEAAAQALKDGLTHYAPNQGTEGLRRAIAAFEARRGRPTR
;
A
#
# COMPACT_ATOMS: atom_id res chain seq x y z
N MET A 1 13.57 17.57 24.55
CA MET A 1 13.05 16.26 24.96
C MET A 1 14.13 15.22 24.67
N LYS A 2 14.65 14.50 25.68
CA LYS A 2 15.61 13.40 25.43
C LYS A 2 14.81 12.15 25.06
N LEU A 3 15.03 11.60 23.89
CA LEU A 3 14.47 10.31 23.48
C LEU A 3 15.14 9.18 24.27
N ASN A 4 14.49 8.04 24.36
CA ASN A 4 15.06 6.87 25.02
C ASN A 4 16.34 6.42 24.27
N HIS A 5 17.46 6.30 24.99
CA HIS A 5 18.76 5.90 24.42
C HIS A 5 18.75 4.54 23.70
N LYS A 6 17.76 3.68 23.98
CA LYS A 6 17.54 2.43 23.24
C LYS A 6 17.16 2.67 21.76
N LEU A 7 16.68 3.87 21.43
CA LEU A 7 16.39 4.23 20.04
C LEU A 7 17.65 4.54 19.24
N ASP A 8 18.75 4.88 19.91
CA ASP A 8 20.04 5.16 19.25
C ASP A 8 20.66 3.90 18.64
N ALA A 9 20.26 2.72 19.15
CA ALA A 9 20.70 1.41 18.64
C ALA A 9 19.85 0.89 17.48
N LEU A 10 18.76 1.58 17.11
CA LEU A 10 17.91 1.18 15.99
C LEU A 10 18.52 1.65 14.67
N GLU A 11 18.97 0.71 13.87
CA GLU A 11 19.40 1.00 12.51
C GLU A 11 18.21 1.41 11.63
N ARG A 12 18.42 2.42 10.79
CA ARG A 12 17.45 2.81 9.78
C ARG A 12 17.28 1.67 8.77
N SER A 13 16.05 1.50 8.26
CA SER A 13 15.78 0.51 7.21
C SER A 13 16.78 0.66 6.05
N GLY A 14 17.61 -0.37 5.82
CA GLY A 14 18.59 -0.40 4.74
C GLY A 14 17.98 -0.15 3.37
N ILE A 15 16.76 -0.64 3.12
CA ILE A 15 16.02 -0.42 1.87
C ILE A 15 15.83 1.08 1.60
N ARG A 16 15.49 1.88 2.61
CA ARG A 16 15.32 3.34 2.44
C ARG A 16 16.63 4.05 2.14
N VAL A 17 17.74 3.61 2.75
CA VAL A 17 19.07 4.17 2.48
C VAL A 17 19.44 3.93 1.02
N PHE A 18 19.32 2.70 0.53
CA PHE A 18 19.60 2.35 -0.87
C PHE A 18 18.65 3.03 -1.85
N THR A 19 17.36 3.14 -1.53
CA THR A 19 16.40 3.88 -2.37
C THR A 19 16.79 5.35 -2.52
N ASN A 20 17.20 6.00 -1.43
CA ASN A 20 17.63 7.41 -1.49
C ASN A 20 18.92 7.58 -2.28
N LEU A 21 19.87 6.65 -2.14
CA LEU A 21 21.11 6.66 -2.91
C LEU A 21 20.84 6.45 -4.42
N ALA A 22 19.98 5.51 -4.76
CA ALA A 22 19.59 5.25 -6.14
C ALA A 22 18.91 6.46 -6.80
N ARG A 23 18.05 7.18 -6.08
CA ARG A 23 17.42 8.42 -6.56
C ARG A 23 18.40 9.56 -6.85
N GLN A 24 19.55 9.57 -6.19
CA GLN A 24 20.60 10.56 -6.36
C GLN A 24 21.63 10.16 -7.44
N THR A 25 21.55 8.93 -7.93
CA THR A 25 22.48 8.40 -8.92
C THR A 25 21.85 8.52 -10.31
N PRO A 26 22.43 9.29 -11.23
CA PRO A 26 21.94 9.39 -12.61
C PRO A 26 21.85 8.01 -13.28
N ASP A 27 20.84 7.81 -14.09
CA ASP A 27 20.59 6.58 -14.88
C ASP A 27 20.49 5.28 -14.06
N CYS A 28 20.29 5.39 -12.76
CA CYS A 28 20.12 4.24 -11.88
C CYS A 28 18.72 3.63 -12.01
N ARG A 29 18.65 2.35 -12.38
CA ARG A 29 17.40 1.58 -12.32
C ARG A 29 17.15 1.12 -10.89
N MET A 30 16.03 1.54 -10.32
CA MET A 30 15.64 1.15 -8.96
C MET A 30 15.05 -0.26 -8.94
N LEU A 31 15.65 -1.15 -8.14
CA LEU A 31 15.16 -2.50 -7.84
C LEU A 31 14.93 -2.69 -6.33
N THR A 32 14.91 -1.61 -5.57
CA THR A 32 14.82 -1.63 -4.09
C THR A 32 13.40 -1.81 -3.58
N ILE A 33 12.40 -1.51 -4.41
CA ILE A 33 10.98 -1.63 -4.06
C ILE A 33 10.27 -2.30 -5.22
N GLY A 34 9.47 -3.34 -4.92
CA GLY A 34 8.59 -3.96 -5.90
C GLY A 34 7.27 -3.21 -5.96
N GLU A 35 7.01 -2.54 -7.08
CA GLU A 35 5.73 -1.89 -7.35
C GLU A 35 5.36 -2.08 -8.83
N PRO A 36 4.06 -2.08 -9.17
CA PRO A 36 3.65 -2.08 -10.57
C PRO A 36 4.16 -0.83 -11.30
N ASP A 37 4.67 -0.98 -12.49
CA ASP A 37 5.15 0.10 -13.35
C ASP A 37 4.02 0.80 -14.13
N LEU A 38 2.85 0.17 -14.20
CA LEU A 38 1.66 0.73 -14.82
C LEU A 38 0.88 1.61 -13.82
N PRO A 39 0.34 2.74 -14.28
CA PRO A 39 -0.53 3.57 -13.43
C PRO A 39 -1.80 2.80 -13.04
N THR A 40 -2.33 3.12 -11.86
CA THR A 40 -3.63 2.59 -11.43
C THR A 40 -4.71 2.91 -12.47
N PRO A 41 -5.53 1.93 -12.90
CA PRO A 41 -6.60 2.17 -13.85
C PRO A 41 -7.56 3.28 -13.42
N GLU A 42 -8.03 4.07 -14.39
CA GLU A 42 -8.85 5.25 -14.11
C GLU A 42 -10.11 4.95 -13.28
N PRO A 43 -10.91 3.89 -13.56
CA PRO A 43 -12.09 3.59 -12.76
C PRO A 43 -11.78 3.36 -11.27
N ILE A 44 -10.59 2.83 -10.94
CA ILE A 44 -10.18 2.61 -9.55
C ILE A 44 -9.86 3.95 -8.87
N LYS A 45 -9.17 4.84 -9.57
CA LYS A 45 -8.86 6.19 -9.07
C LYS A 45 -10.14 7.01 -8.85
N GLU A 46 -11.06 6.95 -9.79
CA GLU A 46 -12.36 7.61 -9.69
C GLU A 46 -13.18 7.09 -8.50
N ALA A 47 -13.22 5.77 -8.29
CA ALA A 47 -13.89 5.17 -7.15
C ALA A 47 -13.29 5.62 -5.82
N ALA A 48 -11.96 5.69 -5.73
CA ALA A 48 -11.28 6.19 -4.54
C ALA A 48 -11.58 7.68 -4.28
N ALA A 49 -11.58 8.52 -5.32
CA ALA A 49 -11.93 9.92 -5.22
C ALA A 49 -13.40 10.13 -4.78
N GLN A 50 -14.31 9.29 -5.30
CA GLN A 50 -15.72 9.34 -4.90
C GLN A 50 -15.91 8.93 -3.44
N ALA A 51 -15.22 7.87 -2.99
CA ALA A 51 -15.24 7.45 -1.59
C ALA A 51 -14.83 8.57 -0.62
N LEU A 52 -13.79 9.35 -0.98
CA LEU A 52 -13.38 10.53 -0.22
C LEU A 52 -14.46 11.61 -0.19
N LYS A 53 -15.09 11.90 -1.32
CA LYS A 53 -16.20 12.88 -1.41
C LYS A 53 -17.42 12.45 -0.58
N ASP A 54 -17.66 11.13 -0.51
CA ASP A 54 -18.75 10.55 0.29
C ASP A 54 -18.42 10.49 1.80
N GLY A 55 -17.23 10.95 2.20
CA GLY A 55 -16.83 11.00 3.61
C GLY A 55 -16.40 9.65 4.19
N LEU A 56 -16.03 8.68 3.37
CA LEU A 56 -15.53 7.37 3.81
C LEU A 56 -14.07 7.50 4.31
N THR A 57 -13.89 8.24 5.40
CA THR A 57 -12.57 8.64 5.93
C THR A 57 -12.32 8.15 7.36
N HIS A 58 -13.10 7.19 7.84
CA HIS A 58 -12.99 6.64 9.19
C HIS A 58 -12.39 5.23 9.15
N TYR A 59 -11.98 4.74 10.33
CA TYR A 59 -11.44 3.39 10.46
C TYR A 59 -12.44 2.33 10.05
N ALA A 60 -11.97 1.34 9.30
CA ALA A 60 -12.70 0.12 9.02
C ALA A 60 -12.42 -0.94 10.07
N PRO A 61 -13.27 -1.98 10.21
CA PRO A 61 -12.95 -3.17 11.01
C PRO A 61 -11.63 -3.81 10.57
N ASN A 62 -10.89 -4.44 11.50
CA ASN A 62 -9.59 -5.08 11.20
C ASN A 62 -9.64 -6.09 10.04
N GLN A 63 -10.76 -6.77 9.87
CA GLN A 63 -10.98 -7.73 8.78
C GLN A 63 -11.50 -7.08 7.48
N GLY A 64 -11.56 -5.76 7.42
CA GLY A 64 -12.13 -5.00 6.30
C GLY A 64 -13.65 -4.85 6.37
N THR A 65 -14.19 -3.96 5.54
CA THR A 65 -15.62 -3.74 5.44
C THR A 65 -16.33 -4.96 4.86
N GLU A 66 -17.59 -5.16 5.22
CA GLU A 66 -18.39 -6.27 4.69
C GLU A 66 -18.49 -6.21 3.16
N GLY A 67 -18.67 -5.02 2.59
CA GLY A 67 -18.73 -4.82 1.14
C GLY A 67 -17.45 -5.28 0.44
N LEU A 68 -16.26 -4.93 0.99
CA LEU A 68 -14.98 -5.37 0.45
C LEU A 68 -14.83 -6.90 0.52
N ARG A 69 -15.17 -7.50 1.65
CA ARG A 69 -15.08 -8.96 1.82
C ARG A 69 -15.98 -9.72 0.84
N ARG A 70 -17.21 -9.25 0.65
CA ARG A 70 -18.14 -9.81 -0.35
C ARG A 70 -17.61 -9.68 -1.77
N ALA A 71 -17.03 -8.52 -2.11
CA ALA A 71 -16.43 -8.30 -3.44
C ALA A 71 -15.24 -9.24 -3.69
N ILE A 72 -14.36 -9.42 -2.69
CA ILE A 72 -13.24 -10.37 -2.76
C ILE A 72 -13.76 -11.80 -2.94
N ALA A 73 -14.72 -12.25 -2.14
CA ALA A 73 -15.30 -13.59 -2.24
C ALA A 73 -15.91 -13.84 -3.64
N ALA A 74 -16.65 -12.88 -4.17
CA ALA A 74 -17.22 -12.98 -5.51
C ALA A 74 -16.15 -13.01 -6.60
N PHE A 75 -15.08 -12.23 -6.46
CA PHE A 75 -13.95 -12.24 -7.38
C PHE A 75 -13.23 -13.59 -7.40
N GLU A 76 -12.92 -14.14 -6.23
CA GLU A 76 -12.25 -15.44 -6.11
C GLU A 76 -13.13 -16.59 -6.59
N ALA A 77 -14.45 -16.56 -6.33
CA ALA A 77 -15.38 -17.56 -6.82
C ALA A 77 -15.39 -17.62 -8.36
N ARG A 78 -15.38 -16.46 -9.05
CA ARG A 78 -15.28 -16.42 -10.52
C ARG A 78 -13.98 -17.03 -11.05
N ARG A 79 -12.94 -17.10 -10.25
CA ARG A 79 -11.64 -17.70 -10.59
C ARG A 79 -11.52 -19.18 -10.18
N GLY A 80 -12.64 -19.79 -9.75
CA GLY A 80 -12.68 -21.18 -9.31
C GLY A 80 -12.09 -21.41 -7.90
N ARG A 81 -11.96 -20.37 -7.10
CA ARG A 81 -11.44 -20.41 -5.72
C ARG A 81 -12.52 -19.91 -4.74
N PRO A 82 -13.58 -20.69 -4.46
CA PRO A 82 -14.61 -20.24 -3.53
C PRO A 82 -14.00 -20.08 -2.13
N THR A 83 -14.21 -18.90 -1.55
CA THR A 83 -13.83 -18.57 -0.17
C THR A 83 -15.07 -18.57 0.71
N ARG A 84 -14.92 -19.01 1.98
CA ARG A 84 -15.99 -18.97 2.99
C ARG A 84 -15.92 -17.70 3.80
#